data_497e1701bff25db020371876cbde6a0f
#
_entry.id   497e1701bff25db020371876cbde6a0f
#
_cell.length_a   1.000
_cell.length_b   1.000
_cell.length_c   1.000
_cell.angle_alpha   90.00
_cell.angle_beta   90.00
_cell.angle_gamma   90.00
#
_symmetry.space_group_name_H-M   'P 1'
#
loop_
_entity.id
_entity.type
_entity.pdbx_description
1 polymer ?
#
loop_
_entity_poly.entity_id
_entity_poly.type
_entity_poly.pdbx_seq_one_letter_code
_entity_poly.pdbx_strand_id
1 'polypeptide(L)'
;MLSKNSIDIRKKILDLAVHTGQGRLGTDFSVVEVIDSIYSTINHRPNEPDWSERDIFILSKGHASLCLYTILSSYKYFDLEDIKTLKKYKSNFGGHLDRTKVKGTEASTGSLGHGIGIAVGMALGLKIKKSKRRVYVLVGDGEANEGSVWESLMIAVNEKLDNLTIVFDVNQSQTRCLQLKNIDEISEKFGCDVNVVDGHDDSQIKKSLGKDIKDKPKVIVANTIKGYPCNTLVENKFEWHNKVPNDEYYNIFMEELNEKTI
;
A
#
# COMPACT_ATOMS: atom_id res chain seq x y z
N MET A 1 -17.55 7.11 -6.22
CA MET A 1 -16.75 8.18 -6.89
C MET A 1 -15.48 8.39 -6.11
N LEU A 2 -14.35 8.60 -6.81
CA LEU A 2 -13.09 8.93 -6.14
C LEU A 2 -13.16 10.29 -5.46
N SER A 3 -12.47 10.43 -4.34
CA SER A 3 -12.33 11.73 -3.68
C SER A 3 -11.41 12.65 -4.51
N LYS A 4 -11.61 13.96 -4.37
CA LYS A 4 -10.70 14.95 -4.97
C LYS A 4 -9.24 14.72 -4.53
N ASN A 5 -9.03 14.37 -3.25
CA ASN A 5 -7.71 14.05 -2.72
C ASN A 5 -7.05 12.88 -3.45
N SER A 6 -7.79 11.80 -3.69
CA SER A 6 -7.29 10.62 -4.42
C SER A 6 -6.86 10.95 -5.85
N ILE A 7 -7.61 11.82 -6.53
CA ILE A 7 -7.23 12.28 -7.88
C ILE A 7 -5.98 13.17 -7.81
N ASP A 8 -5.91 14.11 -6.87
CA ASP A 8 -4.76 14.99 -6.70
C ASP A 8 -3.47 14.22 -6.36
N ILE A 9 -3.57 13.15 -5.57
CA ILE A 9 -2.45 12.25 -5.30
C ILE A 9 -1.97 11.57 -6.59
N ARG A 10 -2.89 11.04 -7.43
CA ARG A 10 -2.52 10.41 -8.70
C ARG A 10 -1.86 11.38 -9.68
N LYS A 11 -2.33 12.62 -9.77
CA LYS A 11 -1.68 13.66 -10.58
C LYS A 11 -0.24 13.91 -10.11
N LYS A 12 -0.01 14.03 -8.81
CA LYS A 12 1.34 14.16 -8.24
C LYS A 12 2.22 12.93 -8.53
N ILE A 13 1.67 11.72 -8.43
CA ILE A 13 2.39 10.48 -8.80
C ILE A 13 2.78 10.50 -10.28
N LEU A 14 1.88 10.91 -11.17
CA LEU A 14 2.13 11.02 -12.59
C LEU A 14 3.24 12.04 -12.90
N ASP A 15 3.16 13.25 -12.32
CA ASP A 15 4.17 14.30 -12.45
C ASP A 15 5.55 13.80 -11.98
N LEU A 16 5.60 13.15 -10.82
CA LEU A 16 6.84 12.61 -10.27
C LEU A 16 7.39 11.48 -11.15
N ALA A 17 6.54 10.59 -11.66
CA ALA A 17 6.95 9.48 -12.52
C ALA A 17 7.64 10.00 -13.80
N VAL A 18 7.05 11.00 -14.45
CA VAL A 18 7.63 11.63 -15.65
C VAL A 18 8.91 12.37 -15.29
N HIS A 19 8.89 13.21 -14.25
CA HIS A 19 10.06 14.01 -13.86
C HIS A 19 11.28 13.13 -13.51
N THR A 20 11.05 12.00 -12.84
CA THR A 20 12.13 11.13 -12.36
C THR A 20 12.52 10.04 -13.35
N GLY A 21 11.74 9.83 -14.41
CA GLY A 21 11.89 8.69 -15.30
C GLY A 21 11.63 7.35 -14.61
N GLN A 22 10.85 7.34 -13.53
CA GLN A 22 10.58 6.18 -12.68
C GLN A 22 9.10 6.11 -12.36
N GLY A 23 8.58 4.91 -12.24
CA GLY A 23 7.22 4.69 -11.79
C GLY A 23 6.68 3.34 -12.21
N ARG A 24 5.67 2.93 -11.49
CA ARG A 24 4.87 1.74 -11.77
C ARG A 24 3.41 2.15 -11.66
N LEU A 25 3.00 3.10 -12.53
CA LEU A 25 1.74 3.83 -12.43
C LEU A 25 0.53 2.94 -12.15
N GLY A 26 0.43 1.80 -12.85
CA GLY A 26 -0.67 0.87 -12.62
C GLY A 26 -0.73 0.36 -11.18
N THR A 27 0.41 0.07 -10.58
CA THR A 27 0.52 -0.41 -9.21
C THR A 27 0.39 0.72 -8.18
N ASP A 28 0.98 1.88 -8.46
CA ASP A 28 0.88 3.05 -7.59
C ASP A 28 -0.56 3.55 -7.52
N PHE A 29 -1.28 3.56 -8.65
CA PHE A 29 -2.66 4.03 -8.72
C PHE A 29 -3.65 3.09 -8.03
N SER A 30 -3.42 1.75 -8.06
CA SER A 30 -4.35 0.80 -7.44
C SER A 30 -4.48 0.96 -5.93
N VAL A 31 -3.46 1.49 -5.26
CA VAL A 31 -3.38 1.50 -3.78
C VAL A 31 -3.54 2.88 -3.13
N VAL A 32 -3.88 3.90 -3.92
CA VAL A 32 -4.00 5.28 -3.40
C VAL A 32 -5.02 5.36 -2.27
N GLU A 33 -6.25 4.89 -2.48
CA GLU A 33 -7.31 4.92 -1.47
C GLU A 33 -6.95 4.08 -0.25
N VAL A 34 -6.35 2.91 -0.48
CA VAL A 34 -5.96 2.00 0.62
C VAL A 34 -4.93 2.65 1.53
N ILE A 35 -3.85 3.18 0.96
CA ILE A 35 -2.77 3.79 1.76
C ILE A 35 -3.25 5.09 2.42
N ASP A 36 -3.98 5.95 1.69
CA ASP A 36 -4.51 7.21 2.24
C ASP A 36 -5.52 6.94 3.36
N SER A 37 -6.40 5.94 3.20
CA SER A 37 -7.33 5.53 4.25
C SER A 37 -6.61 5.03 5.51
N ILE A 38 -5.51 4.27 5.35
CA ILE A 38 -4.69 3.83 6.47
C ILE A 38 -4.11 5.06 7.19
N TYR A 39 -3.40 5.96 6.47
CA TYR A 39 -2.79 7.14 7.10
C TYR A 39 -3.80 8.12 7.69
N SER A 40 -5.02 8.20 7.17
CA SER A 40 -6.09 8.99 7.79
C SER A 40 -6.67 8.36 9.07
N THR A 41 -6.37 7.10 9.35
CA THR A 41 -6.94 6.32 10.46
C THR A 41 -5.92 6.04 11.57
N ILE A 42 -4.66 5.78 11.20
CA ILE A 42 -3.60 5.40 12.14
C ILE A 42 -3.14 6.58 13.00
N ASN A 43 -2.63 6.23 14.17
CA ASN A 43 -2.05 7.21 15.08
C ASN A 43 -0.59 7.49 14.66
N HIS A 44 -0.33 8.69 14.12
CA HIS A 44 1.00 9.09 13.66
C HIS A 44 1.24 10.59 13.86
N ARG A 45 2.53 10.99 13.88
CA ARG A 45 2.97 12.39 14.00
C ARG A 45 4.06 12.67 12.98
N PRO A 46 3.76 13.33 11.86
CA PRO A 46 4.75 13.56 10.79
C PRO A 46 5.99 14.34 11.26
N ASN A 47 5.82 15.29 12.18
CA ASN A 47 6.92 16.09 12.75
C ASN A 47 7.76 15.31 13.79
N GLU A 48 7.25 14.18 14.28
CA GLU A 48 7.91 13.28 15.23
C GLU A 48 7.85 11.85 14.68
N PRO A 49 8.53 11.55 13.53
CA PRO A 49 8.37 10.28 12.83
C PRO A 49 8.81 9.06 13.67
N ASP A 50 9.63 9.28 14.68
CA ASP A 50 10.12 8.25 15.63
C ASP A 50 9.31 8.23 16.94
N TRP A 51 8.18 8.94 17.00
CA TRP A 51 7.33 8.92 18.18
C TRP A 51 6.95 7.50 18.60
N SER A 52 7.22 7.16 19.87
CA SER A 52 7.17 5.80 20.38
C SER A 52 5.77 5.17 20.37
N GLU A 53 4.71 6.00 20.42
CA GLU A 53 3.32 5.53 20.50
C GLU A 53 2.61 5.52 19.12
N ARG A 54 3.32 5.80 18.02
CA ARG A 54 2.74 5.75 16.68
C ARG A 54 2.38 4.33 16.28
N ASP A 55 1.34 4.18 15.50
CA ASP A 55 1.04 2.93 14.80
C ASP A 55 2.10 2.67 13.70
N ILE A 56 2.13 1.46 13.19
CA ILE A 56 3.13 0.99 12.23
C ILE A 56 2.43 0.63 10.92
N PHE A 57 2.90 1.19 9.80
CA PHE A 57 2.47 0.79 8.46
C PHE A 57 3.65 0.24 7.65
N ILE A 58 3.48 -0.96 7.09
CA ILE A 58 4.47 -1.63 6.24
C ILE A 58 3.88 -1.84 4.84
N LEU A 59 4.51 -1.24 3.84
CA LEU A 59 4.20 -1.53 2.44
C LEU A 59 5.03 -2.74 1.99
N SER A 60 4.47 -3.96 2.10
CA SER A 60 5.16 -5.20 1.75
C SER A 60 5.46 -5.29 0.25
N LYS A 61 4.49 -4.88 -0.60
CA LYS A 61 4.69 -4.68 -2.04
C LYS A 61 5.51 -3.39 -2.31
N GLY A 62 6.77 -3.39 -1.90
CA GLY A 62 7.65 -2.22 -1.88
C GLY A 62 7.82 -1.50 -3.22
N HIS A 63 7.40 -2.12 -4.32
CA HIS A 63 7.42 -1.52 -5.66
C HIS A 63 6.31 -0.46 -5.88
N ALA A 64 5.36 -0.28 -4.97
CA ALA A 64 4.43 0.85 -4.92
C ALA A 64 4.99 2.02 -4.07
N SER A 65 6.30 2.14 -4.02
CA SER A 65 7.01 3.14 -3.20
C SER A 65 6.66 4.58 -3.57
N LEU A 66 6.45 4.88 -4.87
CA LEU A 66 6.14 6.23 -5.31
C LEU A 66 4.79 6.71 -4.78
N CYS A 67 3.78 5.83 -4.73
CA CYS A 67 2.50 6.12 -4.09
C CYS A 67 2.69 6.43 -2.60
N LEU A 68 3.42 5.58 -1.86
CA LEU A 68 3.66 5.82 -0.43
C LEU A 68 4.43 7.12 -0.19
N TYR A 69 5.47 7.42 -0.96
CA TYR A 69 6.20 8.68 -0.83
C TYR A 69 5.31 9.90 -1.07
N THR A 70 4.46 9.84 -2.09
CA THR A 70 3.52 10.94 -2.40
C THR A 70 2.52 11.16 -1.27
N ILE A 71 1.99 10.08 -0.68
CA ILE A 71 1.08 10.14 0.45
C ILE A 71 1.79 10.67 1.71
N LEU A 72 2.98 10.15 2.05
CA LEU A 72 3.77 10.65 3.17
C LEU A 72 4.07 12.15 3.06
N SER A 73 4.41 12.62 1.85
CA SER A 73 4.58 14.06 1.58
C SER A 73 3.28 14.85 1.80
N SER A 74 2.12 14.30 1.40
CA SER A 74 0.82 14.93 1.64
C SER A 74 0.52 15.07 3.13
N TYR A 75 0.97 14.11 3.94
CA TYR A 75 0.91 14.15 5.41
C TYR A 75 2.08 14.90 6.07
N LYS A 76 2.97 15.56 5.29
CA LYS A 76 4.05 16.44 5.80
C LYS A 76 5.20 15.74 6.51
N TYR A 77 5.54 14.52 6.13
CA TYR A 77 6.77 13.86 6.58
C TYR A 77 8.02 14.47 5.93
N PHE A 78 7.91 14.97 4.70
CA PHE A 78 8.92 15.66 3.90
C PHE A 78 8.25 16.40 2.74
N ASP A 79 8.98 17.22 2.02
CA ASP A 79 8.44 17.99 0.91
C ASP A 79 8.32 17.15 -0.37
N LEU A 80 7.31 17.43 -1.21
CA LEU A 80 7.10 16.74 -2.48
C LEU A 80 8.31 16.88 -3.41
N GLU A 81 8.99 18.03 -3.36
CA GLU A 81 10.19 18.33 -4.15
C GLU A 81 11.35 17.37 -3.84
N ASP A 82 11.46 16.87 -2.63
CA ASP A 82 12.51 15.93 -2.24
C ASP A 82 12.41 14.63 -3.05
N ILE A 83 11.18 14.19 -3.41
CA ILE A 83 10.94 12.98 -4.18
C ILE A 83 11.46 13.10 -5.62
N LYS A 84 11.62 14.30 -6.16
CA LYS A 84 12.19 14.54 -7.50
C LYS A 84 13.62 14.06 -7.64
N THR A 85 14.28 13.72 -6.52
CA THR A 85 15.60 13.11 -6.49
C THR A 85 15.58 11.59 -6.60
N LEU A 86 14.40 10.96 -6.75
CA LEU A 86 14.22 9.51 -6.77
C LEU A 86 15.26 8.80 -7.65
N LYS A 87 15.95 7.80 -7.06
CA LYS A 87 17.04 7.01 -7.68
C LYS A 87 18.25 7.83 -8.17
N LYS A 88 18.36 9.12 -7.91
CA LYS A 88 19.58 9.89 -8.19
C LYS A 88 20.65 9.58 -7.14
N TYR A 89 21.91 9.81 -7.49
CA TYR A 89 23.03 9.65 -6.56
C TYR A 89 22.80 10.50 -5.30
N LYS A 90 23.05 9.93 -4.13
CA LYS A 90 22.79 10.54 -2.81
C LYS A 90 21.32 10.81 -2.46
N SER A 91 20.36 10.38 -3.27
CA SER A 91 18.95 10.50 -2.90
C SER A 91 18.59 9.57 -1.74
N ASN A 92 17.71 10.05 -0.86
CA ASN A 92 17.09 9.20 0.15
C ASN A 92 15.99 8.29 -0.44
N PHE A 93 15.46 8.65 -1.61
CA PHE A 93 14.32 7.98 -2.24
C PHE A 93 14.79 6.93 -3.24
N GLY A 94 14.53 5.66 -2.94
CA GLY A 94 14.80 4.52 -3.82
C GLY A 94 13.55 4.07 -4.56
N GLY A 95 13.72 3.19 -5.56
CA GLY A 95 12.59 2.52 -6.23
C GLY A 95 11.88 1.47 -5.37
N HIS A 96 12.42 1.20 -4.20
CA HIS A 96 11.85 0.43 -3.09
C HIS A 96 12.16 1.17 -1.79
N LEU A 97 11.45 0.83 -0.72
CA LEU A 97 11.55 1.52 0.55
C LEU A 97 12.86 1.20 1.28
N ASP A 98 13.46 2.22 1.89
CA ASP A 98 14.60 2.09 2.79
C ASP A 98 14.30 2.86 4.08
N ARG A 99 14.05 2.11 5.18
CA ARG A 99 13.71 2.69 6.48
C ARG A 99 14.81 3.55 7.09
N THR A 100 16.05 3.35 6.66
CA THR A 100 17.19 4.11 7.19
C THR A 100 17.33 5.48 6.54
N LYS A 101 16.60 5.72 5.44
CA LYS A 101 16.71 6.94 4.63
C LYS A 101 15.43 7.78 4.59
N VAL A 102 14.27 7.14 4.54
CA VAL A 102 12.99 7.82 4.34
C VAL A 102 12.19 7.86 5.62
N LYS A 103 11.93 9.06 6.13
CA LYS A 103 11.09 9.29 7.31
C LYS A 103 9.68 8.73 7.11
N GLY A 104 9.10 8.13 8.13
CA GLY A 104 7.78 7.53 8.07
C GLY A 104 7.75 6.15 7.40
N THR A 105 8.89 5.61 6.99
CA THR A 105 9.03 4.24 6.48
C THR A 105 9.47 3.30 7.59
N GLU A 106 8.65 2.29 7.88
CA GLU A 106 8.86 1.40 9.04
C GLU A 106 9.74 0.18 8.73
N ALA A 107 9.79 -0.25 7.48
CA ALA A 107 10.61 -1.36 7.03
C ALA A 107 11.19 -1.10 5.65
N SER A 108 12.40 -1.58 5.40
CA SER A 108 12.94 -1.69 4.04
C SER A 108 12.29 -2.89 3.38
N THR A 109 11.65 -2.68 2.22
CA THR A 109 10.90 -3.71 1.50
C THR A 109 11.26 -3.73 0.02
N GLY A 110 10.81 -4.77 -0.70
CA GLY A 110 11.11 -4.97 -2.12
C GLY A 110 11.20 -6.44 -2.48
N SER A 111 11.74 -7.27 -1.58
CA SER A 111 11.61 -8.73 -1.67
C SER A 111 10.20 -9.13 -1.23
N LEU A 112 9.39 -9.63 -2.17
CA LEU A 112 8.00 -9.99 -1.92
C LEU A 112 7.90 -11.10 -0.86
N GLY A 113 6.82 -11.09 -0.08
CA GLY A 113 6.56 -12.05 1.00
C GLY A 113 7.31 -11.79 2.30
N HIS A 114 8.23 -10.78 2.37
CA HIS A 114 9.02 -10.51 3.57
C HIS A 114 8.40 -9.46 4.47
N GLY A 115 7.76 -8.43 3.90
CA GLY A 115 7.16 -7.33 4.69
C GLY A 115 6.10 -7.80 5.67
N ILE A 116 5.30 -8.81 5.29
CA ILE A 116 4.29 -9.39 6.18
C ILE A 116 4.91 -10.12 7.38
N GLY A 117 6.01 -10.86 7.19
CA GLY A 117 6.74 -11.51 8.29
C GLY A 117 7.30 -10.48 9.28
N ILE A 118 7.83 -9.35 8.77
CA ILE A 118 8.27 -8.23 9.61
C ILE A 118 7.09 -7.66 10.40
N ALA A 119 5.93 -7.47 9.76
CA ALA A 119 4.71 -6.96 10.41
C ALA A 119 4.24 -7.89 11.55
N VAL A 120 4.23 -9.19 11.32
CA VAL A 120 3.89 -10.20 12.32
C VAL A 120 4.83 -10.14 13.51
N GLY A 121 6.16 -10.07 13.26
CA GLY A 121 7.15 -9.92 14.31
C GLY A 121 6.98 -8.64 15.14
N MET A 122 6.69 -7.50 14.48
CA MET A 122 6.40 -6.23 15.16
C MET A 122 5.11 -6.30 15.98
N ALA A 123 4.03 -6.86 15.43
CA ALA A 123 2.76 -7.01 16.13
C ALA A 123 2.90 -7.90 17.38
N LEU A 124 3.62 -9.02 17.26
CA LEU A 124 3.92 -9.91 18.38
C LEU A 124 4.73 -9.19 19.47
N GLY A 125 5.79 -8.46 19.06
CA GLY A 125 6.60 -7.68 20.00
C GLY A 125 5.81 -6.61 20.74
N LEU A 126 4.89 -5.90 20.05
CA LEU A 126 3.98 -4.94 20.68
C LEU A 126 2.99 -5.61 21.64
N LYS A 127 2.45 -6.78 21.28
CA LYS A 127 1.54 -7.55 22.15
C LYS A 127 2.24 -8.02 23.43
N ILE A 128 3.45 -8.54 23.33
CA ILE A 128 4.26 -8.95 24.48
C ILE A 128 4.50 -7.75 25.42
N LYS A 129 4.78 -6.56 24.85
CA LYS A 129 4.95 -5.30 25.60
C LYS A 129 3.63 -4.72 26.12
N LYS A 130 2.49 -5.34 25.83
CA LYS A 130 1.15 -4.83 26.17
C LYS A 130 0.90 -3.41 25.63
N SER A 131 1.51 -3.09 24.48
CA SER A 131 1.32 -1.81 23.79
C SER A 131 -0.06 -1.76 23.13
N LYS A 132 -0.65 -0.56 23.07
CA LYS A 132 -1.92 -0.30 22.37
C LYS A 132 -1.73 -0.02 20.88
N ARG A 133 -0.49 0.04 20.43
CA ARG A 133 -0.14 0.32 19.02
C ARG A 133 -0.59 -0.81 18.11
N ARG A 134 -0.98 -0.44 16.92
CA ARG A 134 -1.41 -1.39 15.87
C ARG A 134 -0.38 -1.45 14.75
N VAL A 135 -0.37 -2.57 14.04
CA VAL A 135 0.46 -2.80 12.88
C VAL A 135 -0.44 -3.05 11.67
N TYR A 136 -0.14 -2.37 10.57
CA TYR A 136 -0.82 -2.49 9.29
C TYR A 136 0.19 -2.91 8.24
N VAL A 137 -0.16 -3.85 7.38
CA VAL A 137 0.69 -4.28 6.27
C VAL A 137 -0.12 -4.40 4.99
N LEU A 138 0.41 -3.84 3.89
CA LEU A 138 -0.19 -3.94 2.56
C LEU A 138 0.59 -4.93 1.70
N VAL A 139 -0.08 -6.00 1.29
CA VAL A 139 0.44 -7.13 0.49
C VAL A 139 -0.24 -7.11 -0.88
N GLY A 140 0.47 -7.46 -1.94
CA GLY A 140 -0.11 -7.61 -3.28
C GLY A 140 -0.68 -9.01 -3.54
N ASP A 141 -1.62 -9.12 -4.49
CA ASP A 141 -2.16 -10.41 -4.93
C ASP A 141 -1.09 -11.33 -5.53
N GLY A 142 -0.19 -10.79 -6.34
CA GLY A 142 0.96 -11.55 -6.86
C GLY A 142 1.96 -11.93 -5.77
N GLU A 143 2.12 -11.11 -4.74
CA GLU A 143 2.94 -11.39 -3.55
C GLU A 143 2.35 -12.53 -2.72
N ALA A 144 1.04 -12.73 -2.74
CA ALA A 144 0.37 -13.82 -2.03
C ALA A 144 0.77 -15.22 -2.57
N ASN A 145 1.47 -15.31 -3.71
CA ASN A 145 2.08 -16.57 -4.18
C ASN A 145 3.35 -16.95 -3.42
N GLU A 146 3.92 -16.05 -2.61
CA GLU A 146 5.04 -16.39 -1.73
C GLU A 146 4.53 -17.18 -0.51
N GLY A 147 5.12 -18.36 -0.27
CA GLY A 147 4.75 -19.23 0.86
C GLY A 147 4.84 -18.52 2.22
N SER A 148 5.84 -17.63 2.37
CA SER A 148 6.05 -16.84 3.58
C SER A 148 4.86 -15.96 3.98
N VAL A 149 4.01 -15.57 3.02
CA VAL A 149 2.77 -14.83 3.30
C VAL A 149 1.83 -15.68 4.17
N TRP A 150 1.63 -16.94 3.77
CA TRP A 150 0.72 -17.85 4.46
C TRP A 150 1.30 -18.36 5.76
N GLU A 151 2.60 -18.64 5.82
CA GLU A 151 3.32 -18.97 7.05
C GLU A 151 3.17 -17.84 8.08
N SER A 152 3.30 -16.58 7.64
CA SER A 152 3.09 -15.41 8.48
C SER A 152 1.65 -15.31 9.01
N LEU A 153 0.65 -15.61 8.17
CA LEU A 153 -0.75 -15.67 8.57
C LEU A 153 -0.99 -16.72 9.66
N MET A 154 -0.43 -17.93 9.48
CA MET A 154 -0.55 -19.01 10.47
C MET A 154 0.02 -18.60 11.83
N ILE A 155 1.19 -17.95 11.85
CA ILE A 155 1.78 -17.42 13.09
C ILE A 155 0.87 -16.35 13.71
N ALA A 156 0.38 -15.41 12.88
CA ALA A 156 -0.49 -14.33 13.38
C ALA A 156 -1.78 -14.85 14.04
N VAL A 157 -2.37 -15.89 13.47
CA VAL A 157 -3.56 -16.57 14.03
C VAL A 157 -3.21 -17.31 15.30
N ASN A 158 -2.13 -18.12 15.31
CA ASN A 158 -1.69 -18.86 16.47
C ASN A 158 -1.44 -17.94 17.68
N GLU A 159 -0.75 -16.83 17.43
CA GLU A 159 -0.44 -15.81 18.45
C GLU A 159 -1.59 -14.84 18.72
N LYS A 160 -2.75 -15.02 18.06
CA LYS A 160 -3.96 -14.20 18.25
C LYS A 160 -3.67 -12.71 18.12
N LEU A 161 -2.96 -12.29 17.06
CA LEU A 161 -2.50 -10.91 16.88
C LEU A 161 -3.66 -9.98 16.46
N ASP A 162 -4.51 -9.62 17.40
CA ASP A 162 -5.63 -8.69 17.22
C ASP A 162 -5.20 -7.22 17.00
N ASN A 163 -3.92 -6.94 17.18
CA ASN A 163 -3.26 -5.67 16.86
C ASN A 163 -2.66 -5.64 15.44
N LEU A 164 -2.87 -6.68 14.62
CA LEU A 164 -2.39 -6.77 13.25
C LEU A 164 -3.54 -6.68 12.25
N THR A 165 -3.41 -5.78 11.27
CA THR A 165 -4.28 -5.69 10.10
C THR A 165 -3.46 -5.94 8.84
N ILE A 166 -3.84 -6.95 8.06
CA ILE A 166 -3.23 -7.31 6.78
C ILE A 166 -4.20 -6.88 5.68
N VAL A 167 -3.75 -6.06 4.75
CA VAL A 167 -4.55 -5.64 3.59
C VAL A 167 -3.97 -6.29 2.34
N PHE A 168 -4.79 -7.01 1.59
CA PHE A 168 -4.44 -7.53 0.27
C PHE A 168 -4.96 -6.59 -0.81
N ASP A 169 -4.05 -6.07 -1.63
CA ASP A 169 -4.38 -5.35 -2.88
C ASP A 169 -4.61 -6.37 -3.99
N VAL A 170 -5.89 -6.70 -4.22
CA VAL A 170 -6.31 -7.67 -5.26
C VAL A 170 -6.61 -6.92 -6.55
N ASN A 171 -5.55 -6.54 -7.25
CA ASN A 171 -5.60 -5.73 -8.47
C ASN A 171 -5.46 -6.55 -9.76
N GLN A 172 -5.54 -7.87 -9.66
CA GLN A 172 -5.42 -8.82 -10.77
C GLN A 172 -4.07 -8.75 -11.51
N SER A 173 -2.99 -8.36 -10.82
CA SER A 173 -1.62 -8.37 -11.37
C SER A 173 -1.17 -9.77 -11.75
N GLN A 174 -1.67 -10.79 -11.08
CA GLN A 174 -1.30 -12.19 -11.27
C GLN A 174 -1.97 -12.87 -12.47
N THR A 175 -2.81 -12.17 -13.26
CA THR A 175 -3.60 -12.83 -14.33
C THR A 175 -2.77 -13.49 -15.43
N ARG A 176 -1.48 -13.18 -15.56
CA ARG A 176 -0.53 -13.84 -16.49
C ARG A 176 0.43 -14.82 -15.80
N CYS A 177 0.26 -15.07 -14.50
CA CYS A 177 1.10 -15.92 -13.67
C CYS A 177 0.25 -16.98 -12.97
N LEU A 178 0.81 -17.62 -11.94
CA LEU A 178 0.03 -18.46 -11.03
C LEU A 178 -1.04 -17.60 -10.34
N GLN A 179 -2.30 -17.93 -10.61
CA GLN A 179 -3.44 -17.20 -10.06
C GLN A 179 -3.89 -17.85 -8.76
N LEU A 180 -3.55 -17.24 -7.65
CA LEU A 180 -4.13 -17.58 -6.38
C LEU A 180 -5.51 -16.91 -6.28
N LYS A 181 -6.55 -17.72 -6.28
CA LYS A 181 -7.94 -17.25 -6.10
C LYS A 181 -8.36 -17.39 -4.65
N ASN A 182 -9.43 -16.69 -4.28
CA ASN A 182 -10.09 -16.86 -2.99
C ASN A 182 -9.18 -16.58 -1.78
N ILE A 183 -8.39 -15.50 -1.84
CA ILE A 183 -7.53 -15.05 -0.73
C ILE A 183 -8.36 -14.85 0.55
N ASP A 184 -9.59 -14.38 0.41
CA ASP A 184 -10.58 -14.20 1.48
C ASP A 184 -10.92 -15.55 2.15
N GLU A 185 -11.40 -16.53 1.37
CA GLU A 185 -11.77 -17.85 1.90
C GLU A 185 -10.58 -18.58 2.55
N ILE A 186 -9.39 -18.47 1.96
CA ILE A 186 -8.18 -19.07 2.50
C ILE A 186 -7.84 -18.42 3.84
N SER A 187 -7.89 -17.09 3.92
CA SER A 187 -7.62 -16.36 5.16
C SER A 187 -8.63 -16.67 6.25
N GLU A 188 -9.92 -16.84 5.90
CA GLU A 188 -10.97 -17.27 6.84
C GLU A 188 -10.70 -18.68 7.39
N LYS A 189 -10.30 -19.61 6.49
CA LYS A 189 -9.98 -20.98 6.91
C LYS A 189 -8.75 -21.08 7.81
N PHE A 190 -7.81 -20.14 7.67
CA PHE A 190 -6.73 -20.01 8.66
C PHE A 190 -7.19 -19.46 10.00
N GLY A 191 -8.36 -18.81 10.10
CA GLY A 191 -8.94 -18.27 11.32
C GLY A 191 -8.85 -16.76 11.48
N CYS A 192 -8.55 -16.02 10.40
CA CYS A 192 -8.57 -14.56 10.41
C CYS A 192 -10.00 -14.00 10.45
N ASP A 193 -10.15 -12.75 10.90
CA ASP A 193 -11.38 -11.96 10.65
C ASP A 193 -11.23 -11.27 9.29
N VAL A 194 -12.03 -11.68 8.30
CA VAL A 194 -11.91 -11.24 6.92
C VAL A 194 -13.00 -10.25 6.55
N ASN A 195 -12.64 -9.19 5.85
CA ASN A 195 -13.54 -8.20 5.29
C ASN A 195 -13.16 -7.96 3.82
N VAL A 196 -14.09 -8.16 2.91
CA VAL A 196 -13.93 -7.86 1.48
C VAL A 196 -14.53 -6.49 1.20
N VAL A 197 -13.76 -5.62 0.55
CA VAL A 197 -14.16 -4.24 0.27
C VAL A 197 -13.85 -3.85 -1.17
N ASP A 198 -14.56 -2.85 -1.69
CA ASP A 198 -14.12 -2.11 -2.86
C ASP A 198 -12.89 -1.28 -2.45
N GLY A 199 -11.74 -1.60 -3.03
CA GLY A 199 -10.46 -0.93 -2.71
C GLY A 199 -10.35 0.50 -3.26
N HIS A 200 -11.36 0.98 -3.98
CA HIS A 200 -11.52 2.36 -4.43
C HIS A 200 -12.60 3.14 -3.67
N ASP A 201 -13.19 2.54 -2.64
CA ASP A 201 -14.18 3.17 -1.75
C ASP A 201 -13.57 3.44 -0.38
N ASP A 202 -13.14 4.69 -0.14
CA ASP A 202 -12.57 5.15 1.13
C ASP A 202 -13.47 4.81 2.34
N SER A 203 -14.79 4.87 2.17
CA SER A 203 -15.74 4.66 3.26
C SER A 203 -15.77 3.20 3.71
N GLN A 204 -15.75 2.27 2.76
CA GLN A 204 -15.68 0.83 3.04
C GLN A 204 -14.35 0.45 3.70
N ILE A 205 -13.24 0.99 3.17
CA ILE A 205 -11.90 0.75 3.72
C ILE A 205 -11.82 1.25 5.15
N LYS A 206 -12.18 2.51 5.42
CA LYS A 206 -12.15 3.12 6.76
C LYS A 206 -13.06 2.40 7.74
N LYS A 207 -14.27 2.00 7.32
CA LYS A 207 -15.18 1.21 8.14
C LYS A 207 -14.54 -0.14 8.53
N SER A 208 -13.87 -0.80 7.59
CA SER A 208 -13.19 -2.07 7.86
C SER A 208 -11.96 -1.88 8.77
N LEU A 209 -11.17 -0.82 8.56
CA LEU A 209 -10.03 -0.48 9.42
C LEU A 209 -10.47 -0.23 10.87
N GLY A 210 -11.57 0.51 11.06
CA GLY A 210 -12.10 0.88 12.37
C GLY A 210 -12.80 -0.24 13.16
N LYS A 211 -13.07 -1.40 12.54
CA LYS A 211 -13.71 -2.54 13.23
C LYS A 211 -12.77 -3.13 14.29
N ASP A 212 -13.19 -3.12 15.55
CA ASP A 212 -12.44 -3.80 16.61
C ASP A 212 -12.63 -5.31 16.55
N ILE A 213 -11.52 -6.02 16.65
CA ILE A 213 -11.47 -7.48 16.61
C ILE A 213 -10.67 -7.96 17.81
N LYS A 214 -11.05 -9.12 18.34
CA LYS A 214 -10.39 -9.71 19.49
C LYS A 214 -9.90 -11.11 19.17
N ASP A 215 -8.70 -11.42 19.65
CA ASP A 215 -8.05 -12.73 19.55
C ASP A 215 -7.85 -13.27 18.12
N LYS A 216 -7.87 -12.41 17.11
CA LYS A 216 -7.64 -12.76 15.68
C LYS A 216 -6.95 -11.63 14.94
N PRO A 217 -6.08 -11.91 13.96
CA PRO A 217 -5.65 -10.90 13.02
C PRO A 217 -6.80 -10.51 12.08
N LYS A 218 -6.82 -9.23 11.68
CA LYS A 218 -7.73 -8.72 10.66
C LYS A 218 -7.12 -8.88 9.28
N VAL A 219 -7.91 -9.35 8.33
CA VAL A 219 -7.60 -9.34 6.91
C VAL A 219 -8.63 -8.48 6.17
N ILE A 220 -8.14 -7.55 5.36
CA ILE A 220 -8.96 -6.77 4.45
C ILE A 220 -8.55 -7.15 3.03
N VAL A 221 -9.48 -7.70 2.26
CA VAL A 221 -9.31 -7.98 0.84
C VAL A 221 -9.86 -6.80 0.07
N ALA A 222 -8.97 -5.92 -0.38
CA ALA A 222 -9.32 -4.73 -1.15
C ALA A 222 -9.31 -5.09 -2.64
N ASN A 223 -10.49 -5.24 -3.22
CA ASN A 223 -10.63 -5.42 -4.66
C ASN A 223 -10.36 -4.09 -5.36
N THR A 224 -9.24 -4.02 -6.06
CA THR A 224 -8.80 -2.84 -6.78
C THR A 224 -8.64 -3.12 -8.27
N ILE A 225 -8.46 -2.07 -9.05
CA ILE A 225 -8.20 -2.17 -10.48
C ILE A 225 -6.85 -1.51 -10.76
N LYS A 226 -5.92 -2.30 -11.33
CA LYS A 226 -4.59 -1.81 -11.69
C LYS A 226 -4.68 -0.69 -12.71
N GLY A 227 -4.22 0.50 -12.36
CA GLY A 227 -4.24 1.68 -13.23
C GLY A 227 -5.50 2.54 -13.10
N TYR A 228 -6.49 2.13 -12.29
CA TYR A 228 -7.70 2.92 -12.08
C TYR A 228 -7.37 4.33 -11.54
N PRO A 229 -8.03 5.40 -12.03
CA PRO A 229 -9.19 5.42 -12.91
C PRO A 229 -8.85 5.67 -14.40
N CYS A 230 -7.59 5.59 -14.80
CA CYS A 230 -7.18 5.84 -16.17
C CYS A 230 -7.48 4.63 -17.06
N ASN A 231 -8.42 4.77 -17.99
CA ASN A 231 -8.83 3.68 -18.89
C ASN A 231 -7.64 3.13 -19.69
N THR A 232 -6.78 4.01 -20.21
CA THR A 232 -5.57 3.62 -20.96
C THR A 232 -4.62 2.76 -20.12
N LEU A 233 -4.48 3.05 -18.82
CA LEU A 233 -3.68 2.21 -17.91
C LEU A 233 -4.35 0.88 -17.61
N VAL A 234 -5.68 0.87 -17.45
CA VAL A 234 -6.47 -0.33 -17.12
C VAL A 234 -6.45 -1.32 -18.28
N GLU A 235 -6.66 -0.86 -19.51
CA GLU A 235 -6.68 -1.69 -20.70
C GLU A 235 -5.32 -2.32 -20.99
N ASN A 236 -4.23 -1.58 -20.75
CA ASN A 236 -2.87 -1.98 -21.02
C ASN A 236 -2.04 -2.23 -19.75
N LYS A 237 -2.68 -2.72 -18.69
CA LYS A 237 -2.11 -2.82 -17.33
C LYS A 237 -0.75 -3.51 -17.20
N PHE A 238 -0.39 -4.38 -18.12
CA PHE A 238 0.90 -5.09 -18.11
C PHE A 238 2.00 -4.29 -18.79
N GLU A 239 1.68 -3.54 -19.85
CA GLU A 239 2.60 -2.63 -20.50
C GLU A 239 3.09 -1.55 -19.52
N TRP A 240 2.17 -1.01 -18.72
CA TRP A 240 2.44 0.05 -17.75
C TRP A 240 2.96 -0.45 -16.39
N HIS A 241 3.35 -1.73 -16.30
CA HIS A 241 3.90 -2.26 -15.06
C HIS A 241 5.29 -1.67 -14.73
N ASN A 242 6.09 -1.33 -15.73
CA ASN A 242 7.43 -0.74 -15.55
C ASN A 242 7.77 0.24 -16.70
N LYS A 243 6.79 0.97 -17.18
CA LYS A 243 6.94 1.96 -18.25
C LYS A 243 6.63 3.35 -17.70
N VAL A 244 7.44 4.32 -18.08
CA VAL A 244 7.21 5.74 -17.80
C VAL A 244 6.51 6.36 -19.02
N PRO A 245 5.45 7.16 -18.84
CA PRO A 245 4.78 7.81 -19.96
C PRO A 245 5.70 8.87 -20.62
N ASN A 246 5.62 8.96 -21.95
CA ASN A 246 6.12 10.11 -22.68
C ASN A 246 5.10 11.26 -22.59
N ASP A 247 5.39 12.40 -23.23
CA ASP A 247 4.54 13.60 -23.18
C ASP A 247 3.12 13.34 -23.69
N GLU A 248 2.97 12.50 -24.72
CA GLU A 248 1.67 12.12 -25.28
C GLU A 248 0.83 11.38 -24.25
N TYR A 249 1.38 10.31 -23.66
CA TYR A 249 0.67 9.53 -22.64
C TYR A 249 0.49 10.30 -21.33
N TYR A 250 1.41 11.20 -20.99
CA TYR A 250 1.21 12.10 -19.86
C TYR A 250 -0.06 12.93 -20.01
N ASN A 251 -0.25 13.54 -21.20
CA ASN A 251 -1.43 14.36 -21.47
C ASN A 251 -2.71 13.51 -21.43
N ILE A 252 -2.70 12.31 -22.03
CA ILE A 252 -3.84 11.38 -22.00
C ILE A 252 -4.21 11.04 -20.55
N PHE A 253 -3.24 10.62 -19.73
CA PHE A 253 -3.53 10.25 -18.34
C PHE A 253 -3.99 11.45 -17.51
N MET A 254 -3.45 12.63 -17.75
CA MET A 254 -3.86 13.84 -17.04
C MET A 254 -5.30 14.25 -17.43
N GLU A 255 -5.69 14.09 -18.70
CA GLU A 255 -7.05 14.32 -19.17
C GLU A 255 -8.03 13.32 -18.54
N GLU A 256 -7.73 12.01 -18.58
CA GLU A 256 -8.53 10.96 -17.94
C GLU A 256 -8.70 11.19 -16.43
N LEU A 257 -7.67 11.71 -15.72
CA LEU A 257 -7.77 12.08 -14.31
C LEU A 257 -8.63 13.31 -14.09
N ASN A 258 -8.60 14.31 -15.01
CA ASN A 258 -9.41 15.52 -14.92
C ASN A 258 -10.91 15.22 -15.08
N GLU A 259 -11.27 14.31 -16.00
CA GLU A 259 -12.66 13.87 -16.21
C GLU A 259 -13.28 13.22 -14.98
N LYS A 260 -12.47 12.66 -14.08
CA LYS A 260 -12.95 12.02 -12.84
C LYS A 260 -13.05 12.98 -11.66
N THR A 261 -12.70 14.26 -11.88
CA THR A 261 -12.66 15.29 -10.81
C THR A 261 -14.01 16.02 -10.66
N ILE A 262 -15.04 15.68 -11.47
CA ILE A 262 -16.35 16.35 -11.50
C ILE A 262 -17.30 15.76 -10.46
#